data_df36c50b4e4cab41d1bd9f77bc59b3ae
#
_entry.id   df36c50b4e4cab41d1bd9f77bc59b3ae
#
_cell.length_a   1.000
_cell.length_b   1.000
_cell.length_c   1.000
_cell.angle_alpha   90.00
_cell.angle_beta   90.00
_cell.angle_gamma   90.00
#
_symmetry.space_group_name_H-M   'P 1'
#
loop_
_entity.id
_entity.type
_entity.pdbx_description
1 polymer ?
#
loop_
_entity_poly.entity_id
_entity_poly.type
_entity_poly.pdbx_seq_one_letter_code
_entity_poly.pdbx_strand_id
1 'polypeptide(L)'
;MKAAYGPTLLQLLAPRPPVVRLAAAGVALGIVLAAVAIAIASRPEETAVLVREPVTFNLVYGPQFRPAEKSGTLVALRNASPRGLFLDAYAVRPLTLPPYGGVVTGMLPVYADRYMRTLPRRYPGYELVGEGRARINNAIGYAVTFRARTGGRRLYGRHYLLVEEEPDGRRRGVVLEIESTPAAGTPNADEIGNHGALKTPLRSFRFGADRKGGTS
;
A
#
# COMPACT_ATOMS: atom_id res chain seq x y z
N MET A 1 25.98 5.38 35.92
CA MET A 1 26.98 5.85 34.93
C MET A 1 26.38 7.04 34.21
N LYS A 2 26.94 8.27 34.36
CA LYS A 2 26.50 9.45 33.58
C LYS A 2 27.17 9.39 32.22
N ALA A 3 26.36 9.36 31.15
CA ALA A 3 26.87 9.44 29.80
C ALA A 3 27.56 10.82 29.62
N ALA A 4 28.87 10.81 29.39
CA ALA A 4 29.62 12.02 29.06
C ALA A 4 29.29 12.41 27.61
N TYR A 5 28.37 13.35 27.45
CA TYR A 5 28.12 13.97 26.14
C TYR A 5 29.34 14.81 25.76
N GLY A 6 29.90 14.54 24.59
CA GLY A 6 30.98 15.35 24.01
C GLY A 6 30.51 16.78 23.76
N PRO A 7 31.46 17.72 23.55
CA PRO A 7 31.12 19.13 23.34
C PRO A 7 30.26 19.30 22.08
N THR A 8 29.25 20.16 22.16
CA THR A 8 28.41 20.49 21.02
C THR A 8 29.18 21.34 19.99
N LEU A 9 28.75 21.28 18.72
CA LEU A 9 29.33 22.11 17.65
C LEU A 9 29.40 23.62 18.01
N LEU A 10 28.38 24.12 18.72
CA LEU A 10 28.35 25.51 19.22
C LEU A 10 29.46 25.78 20.25
N GLN A 11 29.74 24.84 21.14
CA GLN A 11 30.82 24.96 22.13
C GLN A 11 32.20 24.91 21.48
N LEU A 12 32.37 24.13 20.41
CA LEU A 12 33.63 24.08 19.66
C LEU A 12 33.88 25.32 18.81
N LEU A 13 32.82 26.00 18.36
CA LEU A 13 32.92 27.23 17.55
C LEU A 13 32.95 28.51 18.40
N ALA A 14 32.55 28.43 19.67
CA ALA A 14 32.48 29.61 20.57
C ALA A 14 33.79 30.43 20.67
N PRO A 15 35.00 29.83 20.74
CA PRO A 15 36.26 30.58 20.82
C PRO A 15 36.76 31.05 19.46
N ARG A 16 36.08 30.79 18.34
CA ARG A 16 36.56 31.13 16.99
C ARG A 16 36.13 32.53 16.54
N PRO A 17 36.92 33.21 15.67
CA PRO A 17 36.54 34.51 15.10
C PRO A 17 35.18 34.44 14.36
N PRO A 18 34.44 35.56 14.29
CA PRO A 18 33.10 35.58 13.70
C PRO A 18 33.06 35.10 12.24
N VAL A 19 34.13 35.32 11.49
CA VAL A 19 34.27 34.85 10.10
C VAL A 19 34.23 33.32 10.02
N VAL A 20 34.90 32.64 10.94
CA VAL A 20 34.91 31.16 10.99
C VAL A 20 33.54 30.61 11.35
N ARG A 21 32.81 31.30 12.23
CA ARG A 21 31.42 30.89 12.60
C ARG A 21 30.45 31.05 11.42
N LEU A 22 30.57 32.17 10.68
CA LEU A 22 29.78 32.40 9.48
C LEU A 22 30.10 31.39 8.38
N ALA A 23 31.37 31.08 8.16
CA ALA A 23 31.78 30.05 7.19
C ALA A 23 31.27 28.67 7.57
N ALA A 24 31.35 28.27 8.85
CA ALA A 24 30.83 26.99 9.33
C ALA A 24 29.29 26.89 9.21
N ALA A 25 28.58 28.00 9.50
CA ALA A 25 27.12 28.07 9.31
C ALA A 25 26.75 27.96 7.82
N GLY A 26 27.49 28.61 6.94
CA GLY A 26 27.30 28.51 5.48
C GLY A 26 27.50 27.09 4.94
N VAL A 27 28.55 26.41 5.41
CA VAL A 27 28.80 24.99 5.05
C VAL A 27 27.70 24.09 5.57
N ALA A 28 27.29 24.24 6.82
CA ALA A 28 26.19 23.45 7.39
C ALA A 28 24.88 23.63 6.62
N LEU A 29 24.54 24.89 6.29
CA LEU A 29 23.34 25.19 5.47
C LEU A 29 23.47 24.58 4.08
N GLY A 30 24.64 24.66 3.44
CA GLY A 30 24.90 24.04 2.12
C GLY A 30 24.71 22.53 2.14
N ILE A 31 25.17 21.83 3.18
CA ILE A 31 24.99 20.40 3.35
C ILE A 31 23.49 20.05 3.51
N VAL A 32 22.76 20.82 4.32
CA VAL A 32 21.33 20.62 4.52
C VAL A 32 20.55 20.83 3.22
N LEU A 33 20.83 21.88 2.48
CA LEU A 33 20.20 22.18 1.18
C LEU A 33 20.51 21.10 0.14
N ALA A 34 21.76 20.61 0.07
CA ALA A 34 22.15 19.53 -0.79
C ALA A 34 21.43 18.21 -0.43
N ALA A 35 21.34 17.89 0.85
CA ALA A 35 20.61 16.72 1.33
C ALA A 35 19.11 16.78 0.98
N VAL A 36 18.48 17.94 1.13
CA VAL A 36 17.09 18.19 0.76
C VAL A 36 16.90 18.05 -0.76
N ALA A 37 17.79 18.65 -1.56
CA ALA A 37 17.73 18.54 -3.03
C ALA A 37 17.89 17.09 -3.50
N ILE A 38 18.82 16.33 -2.92
CA ILE A 38 18.98 14.90 -3.21
C ILE A 38 17.73 14.12 -2.81
N ALA A 39 17.15 14.39 -1.64
CA ALA A 39 15.93 13.70 -1.19
C ALA A 39 14.73 13.99 -2.10
N ILE A 40 14.61 15.20 -2.64
CA ILE A 40 13.56 15.58 -3.62
C ILE A 40 13.81 14.89 -4.97
N ALA A 41 15.05 14.93 -5.47
CA ALA A 41 15.42 14.31 -6.74
C ALA A 41 15.35 12.78 -6.71
N SER A 42 15.50 12.17 -5.53
CA SER A 42 15.45 10.72 -5.33
C SER A 42 14.04 10.18 -5.07
N ARG A 43 13.00 11.03 -5.15
CA ARG A 43 11.62 10.53 -5.00
C ARG A 43 11.33 9.58 -6.15
N PRO A 44 10.94 8.33 -5.85
CA PRO A 44 10.59 7.38 -6.90
C PRO A 44 9.40 7.95 -7.70
N GLU A 45 9.49 7.83 -9.01
CA GLU A 45 8.41 8.23 -9.90
C GLU A 45 7.18 7.36 -9.64
N GLU A 46 6.10 7.99 -9.21
CA GLU A 46 4.84 7.32 -8.93
C GLU A 46 3.90 7.46 -10.12
N THR A 47 3.30 6.34 -10.51
CA THR A 47 2.29 6.30 -11.58
C THR A 47 0.90 6.32 -10.99
N ALA A 48 0.07 7.24 -11.47
CA ALA A 48 -1.31 7.35 -11.07
C ALA A 48 -2.26 6.60 -12.00
N VAL A 49 -3.23 5.93 -11.41
CA VAL A 49 -4.31 5.24 -12.11
C VAL A 49 -5.64 5.83 -11.68
N LEU A 50 -6.49 6.14 -12.65
CA LEU A 50 -7.89 6.51 -12.44
C LEU A 50 -8.75 5.56 -13.27
N VAL A 51 -9.62 4.81 -12.59
CA VAL A 51 -10.65 3.97 -13.21
C VAL A 51 -11.99 4.66 -13.02
N ARG A 52 -12.80 4.75 -14.07
CA ARG A 52 -14.11 5.40 -14.05
C ARG A 52 -15.27 4.41 -13.99
N GLU A 53 -15.14 3.27 -14.64
CA GLU A 53 -16.20 2.26 -14.75
C GLU A 53 -15.66 0.85 -14.51
N PRO A 54 -16.45 -0.07 -13.95
CA PRO A 54 -17.82 0.09 -13.42
C PRO A 54 -17.87 0.76 -12.04
N VAL A 55 -16.74 0.99 -11.39
CA VAL A 55 -16.58 1.65 -10.09
C VAL A 55 -15.49 2.69 -10.22
N THR A 56 -15.78 3.92 -9.80
CA THR A 56 -14.79 4.98 -9.86
C THR A 56 -13.84 4.89 -8.68
N PHE A 57 -12.54 4.76 -8.94
CA PHE A 57 -11.50 4.78 -7.93
C PHE A 57 -10.19 5.29 -8.51
N ASN A 58 -9.29 5.69 -7.63
CA ASN A 58 -7.93 6.07 -7.98
C ASN A 58 -6.91 5.43 -7.03
N LEU A 59 -5.71 5.26 -7.52
CA LEU A 59 -4.56 4.78 -6.76
C LEU A 59 -3.25 5.24 -7.42
N VAL A 60 -2.16 5.11 -6.67
CA VAL A 60 -0.81 5.39 -7.14
C VAL A 60 0.06 4.17 -6.88
N TYR A 61 1.00 3.87 -7.77
CA TYR A 61 1.97 2.80 -7.56
C TYR A 61 3.38 3.22 -7.97
N GLY A 62 4.38 2.63 -7.35
CA GLY A 62 5.79 2.93 -7.61
C GLY A 62 6.35 2.20 -8.83
N PRO A 63 7.56 2.59 -9.29
CA PRO A 63 8.18 2.11 -10.53
C PRO A 63 8.56 0.62 -10.52
N GLN A 64 8.57 -0.03 -9.36
CA GLN A 64 8.80 -1.47 -9.23
C GLN A 64 7.65 -2.34 -9.76
N PHE A 65 6.47 -1.76 -9.88
CA PHE A 65 5.33 -2.45 -10.47
C PHE A 65 5.28 -2.27 -11.99
N ARG A 66 4.84 -3.32 -12.66
CA ARG A 66 4.48 -3.30 -14.08
C ARG A 66 3.02 -3.67 -14.22
N PRO A 67 2.26 -3.02 -15.12
CA PRO A 67 0.94 -3.48 -15.49
C PRO A 67 0.99 -4.94 -15.93
N ALA A 68 -0.03 -5.70 -15.55
CA ALA A 68 -0.18 -7.10 -15.89
C ALA A 68 -1.61 -7.35 -16.37
N GLU A 69 -1.78 -8.35 -17.22
CA GLU A 69 -3.10 -8.80 -17.61
C GLU A 69 -3.57 -9.89 -16.65
N LYS A 70 -4.74 -9.69 -16.07
CA LYS A 70 -5.42 -10.68 -15.22
C LYS A 70 -6.91 -10.61 -15.51
N SER A 71 -7.47 -11.71 -16.02
CA SER A 71 -8.89 -11.76 -16.39
C SER A 71 -9.80 -11.32 -15.24
N GLY A 72 -10.81 -10.49 -15.56
CA GLY A 72 -11.79 -9.98 -14.62
C GLY A 72 -11.23 -8.97 -13.61
N THR A 73 -10.09 -8.33 -13.88
CA THR A 73 -9.56 -7.22 -13.09
C THR A 73 -9.72 -5.89 -13.81
N LEU A 74 -9.92 -4.83 -13.04
CA LEU A 74 -9.92 -3.44 -13.50
C LEU A 74 -8.49 -2.87 -13.55
N VAL A 75 -7.67 -3.30 -12.61
CA VAL A 75 -6.25 -3.01 -12.53
C VAL A 75 -5.54 -4.27 -12.07
N ALA A 76 -4.41 -4.59 -12.70
CA ALA A 76 -3.49 -5.60 -12.22
C ALA A 76 -2.05 -5.11 -12.36
N LEU A 77 -1.30 -5.24 -11.28
CA LEU A 77 0.09 -4.80 -11.16
C LEU A 77 0.91 -5.98 -10.63
N ARG A 78 2.09 -6.17 -11.19
CA ARG A 78 3.03 -7.21 -10.78
C ARG A 78 4.40 -6.63 -10.54
N ASN A 79 5.01 -7.04 -9.43
CA ASN A 79 6.41 -6.82 -9.12
C ASN A 79 7.15 -8.15 -9.21
N ALA A 80 8.29 -8.16 -9.89
CA ALA A 80 9.15 -9.31 -10.03
C ALA A 80 10.62 -8.91 -9.86
N SER A 81 11.45 -9.84 -9.38
CA SER A 81 12.89 -9.63 -9.33
C SER A 81 13.48 -9.51 -10.74
N PRO A 82 14.73 -9.03 -10.89
CA PRO A 82 15.44 -9.01 -12.18
C PRO A 82 15.56 -10.39 -12.84
N ARG A 83 15.47 -11.46 -12.05
CA ARG A 83 15.47 -12.84 -12.55
C ARG A 83 14.07 -13.39 -12.85
N GLY A 84 13.04 -12.53 -12.88
CA GLY A 84 11.66 -12.90 -13.18
C GLY A 84 10.90 -13.60 -12.04
N LEU A 85 11.49 -13.70 -10.83
CA LEU A 85 10.79 -14.29 -9.69
C LEU A 85 9.66 -13.39 -9.23
N PHE A 86 8.48 -13.98 -9.00
CA PHE A 86 7.35 -13.28 -8.42
C PHE A 86 7.70 -12.76 -7.01
N LEU A 87 7.46 -11.48 -6.77
CA LEU A 87 7.62 -10.82 -5.49
C LEU A 87 6.28 -10.39 -4.92
N ASP A 88 5.57 -9.49 -5.61
CA ASP A 88 4.31 -8.92 -5.18
C ASP A 88 3.32 -8.83 -6.34
N ALA A 89 2.03 -8.85 -6.02
CA ALA A 89 0.96 -8.47 -6.91
C ALA A 89 -0.07 -7.60 -6.20
N TYR A 90 -0.67 -6.71 -6.97
CA TYR A 90 -1.79 -5.89 -6.56
C TYR A 90 -2.84 -5.93 -7.66
N ALA A 91 -4.07 -6.28 -7.33
CA ALA A 91 -5.15 -6.30 -8.31
C ALA A 91 -6.43 -5.72 -7.72
N VAL A 92 -7.23 -5.10 -8.57
CA VAL A 92 -8.56 -4.58 -8.24
C VAL A 92 -9.57 -5.29 -9.12
N ARG A 93 -10.54 -5.97 -8.50
CA ARG A 93 -11.66 -6.62 -9.18
C ARG A 93 -12.97 -5.93 -8.83
N PRO A 94 -13.93 -5.87 -9.75
CA PRO A 94 -15.28 -5.45 -9.37
C PRO A 94 -15.88 -6.45 -8.39
N LEU A 95 -16.55 -5.93 -7.36
CA LEU A 95 -17.32 -6.71 -6.40
C LEU A 95 -18.81 -6.52 -6.73
N THR A 96 -19.45 -7.60 -7.16
CA THR A 96 -20.90 -7.63 -7.35
C THR A 96 -21.58 -7.92 -6.02
N LEU A 97 -22.37 -6.97 -5.56
CA LEU A 97 -23.12 -7.10 -4.32
C LEU A 97 -24.59 -7.42 -4.63
N PRO A 98 -25.20 -8.44 -4.01
CA PRO A 98 -26.63 -8.66 -4.16
C PRO A 98 -27.42 -7.56 -3.47
N PRO A 99 -28.69 -7.42 -3.84
CA PRO A 99 -29.61 -6.54 -3.11
C PRO A 99 -29.65 -6.93 -1.62
N TYR A 100 -29.52 -5.93 -0.76
CA TYR A 100 -29.60 -6.11 0.69
C TYR A 100 -30.28 -4.89 1.32
N GLY A 101 -31.33 -5.14 2.06
CA GLY A 101 -32.13 -4.09 2.70
C GLY A 101 -31.54 -3.53 4.00
N GLY A 102 -30.41 -4.04 4.49
CA GLY A 102 -29.79 -3.65 5.73
C GLY A 102 -28.53 -2.78 5.56
N VAL A 103 -27.84 -2.52 6.66
CA VAL A 103 -26.60 -1.76 6.68
C VAL A 103 -25.46 -2.57 6.05
N VAL A 104 -24.67 -1.96 5.17
CA VAL A 104 -23.57 -2.60 4.42
C VAL A 104 -22.61 -3.35 5.33
N THR A 105 -22.26 -2.78 6.48
CA THR A 105 -21.34 -3.39 7.43
C THR A 105 -21.82 -4.72 8.01
N GLY A 106 -23.14 -4.94 8.07
CA GLY A 106 -23.73 -6.22 8.50
C GLY A 106 -23.70 -7.30 7.43
N MET A 107 -23.68 -6.90 6.16
CA MET A 107 -23.62 -7.80 5.02
C MET A 107 -22.20 -8.31 4.73
N LEU A 108 -21.19 -7.50 4.98
CA LEU A 108 -19.80 -7.78 4.62
C LEU A 108 -19.26 -9.12 5.16
N PRO A 109 -19.51 -9.54 6.42
CA PRO A 109 -19.06 -10.84 6.92
C PRO A 109 -19.65 -12.03 6.14
N VAL A 110 -20.94 -11.95 5.78
CA VAL A 110 -21.63 -13.00 5.00
C VAL A 110 -21.03 -13.11 3.59
N TYR A 111 -20.68 -11.96 3.01
CA TYR A 111 -19.99 -11.91 1.73
C TYR A 111 -18.59 -12.48 1.81
N ALA A 112 -17.84 -12.08 2.84
CA ALA A 112 -16.50 -12.56 3.07
C ALA A 112 -16.46 -14.08 3.25
N ASP A 113 -17.43 -14.67 3.98
CA ASP A 113 -17.55 -16.12 4.12
C ASP A 113 -17.72 -16.81 2.75
N ARG A 114 -18.63 -16.30 1.92
CA ARG A 114 -18.82 -16.84 0.55
C ARG A 114 -17.55 -16.68 -0.29
N TYR A 115 -16.91 -15.54 -0.21
CA TYR A 115 -15.68 -15.25 -0.93
C TYR A 115 -14.54 -16.18 -0.49
N MET A 116 -14.35 -16.37 0.82
CA MET A 116 -13.34 -17.27 1.38
C MET A 116 -13.48 -18.71 0.88
N ARG A 117 -14.69 -19.21 0.73
CA ARG A 117 -14.94 -20.56 0.17
C ARG A 117 -14.46 -20.73 -1.28
N THR A 118 -14.20 -19.64 -2.00
CA THR A 118 -13.65 -19.69 -3.36
C THR A 118 -12.12 -19.74 -3.37
N LEU A 119 -11.47 -19.27 -2.31
CA LEU A 119 -10.02 -19.11 -2.26
C LEU A 119 -9.23 -20.43 -2.33
N PRO A 120 -9.64 -21.53 -1.67
CA PRO A 120 -8.92 -22.79 -1.77
C PRO A 120 -8.79 -23.34 -3.21
N ARG A 121 -9.74 -23.02 -4.09
CA ARG A 121 -9.68 -23.40 -5.51
C ARG A 121 -8.70 -22.53 -6.31
N ARG A 122 -8.43 -21.31 -5.85
CA ARG A 122 -7.55 -20.34 -6.50
C ARG A 122 -6.12 -20.42 -6.00
N TYR A 123 -5.94 -20.83 -4.73
CA TYR A 123 -4.67 -20.78 -4.04
C TYR A 123 -4.29 -22.16 -3.47
N PRO A 124 -3.36 -22.88 -4.12
CA PRO A 124 -2.86 -24.15 -3.60
C PRO A 124 -2.30 -24.00 -2.18
N GLY A 125 -2.65 -24.90 -1.29
CA GLY A 125 -2.23 -24.85 0.11
C GLY A 125 -2.78 -23.65 0.88
N TYR A 126 -3.99 -23.19 0.52
CA TYR A 126 -4.68 -22.12 1.23
C TYR A 126 -4.87 -22.44 2.71
N GLU A 127 -4.50 -21.48 3.54
CA GLU A 127 -4.67 -21.49 5.00
C GLU A 127 -5.14 -20.11 5.44
N LEU A 128 -6.32 -20.01 6.02
CA LEU A 128 -6.83 -18.76 6.60
C LEU A 128 -5.97 -18.37 7.82
N VAL A 129 -5.48 -17.15 7.83
CA VAL A 129 -4.71 -16.59 8.96
C VAL A 129 -5.60 -15.71 9.83
N GLY A 130 -6.45 -14.90 9.21
CA GLY A 130 -7.36 -14.02 9.92
C GLY A 130 -8.31 -13.31 9.00
N GLU A 131 -9.39 -12.83 9.58
CA GLU A 131 -10.41 -12.05 8.89
C GLU A 131 -11.01 -10.99 9.80
N GLY A 132 -11.59 -9.95 9.24
CA GLY A 132 -12.26 -8.94 10.06
C GLY A 132 -12.61 -7.66 9.32
N ARG A 133 -13.28 -6.78 10.04
CA ARG A 133 -13.60 -5.44 9.53
C ARG A 133 -12.32 -4.71 9.16
N ALA A 134 -12.37 -3.99 8.04
CA ALA A 134 -11.24 -3.23 7.54
C ALA A 134 -11.71 -1.88 7.02
N ARG A 135 -10.77 -0.93 6.97
CA ARG A 135 -10.96 0.36 6.34
C ARG A 135 -9.69 0.72 5.58
N ILE A 136 -9.85 1.12 4.34
CA ILE A 136 -8.78 1.71 3.54
C ILE A 136 -9.21 3.13 3.18
N ASN A 137 -8.59 4.12 3.81
CA ASN A 137 -8.98 5.53 3.69
C ASN A 137 -10.48 5.75 3.97
N ASN A 138 -11.24 6.17 2.94
CA ASN A 138 -12.68 6.39 3.04
C ASN A 138 -13.52 5.12 2.77
N ALA A 139 -12.90 4.02 2.33
CA ALA A 139 -13.60 2.80 1.98
C ALA A 139 -13.78 1.89 3.20
N ILE A 140 -15.02 1.53 3.49
CA ILE A 140 -15.37 0.54 4.50
C ILE A 140 -15.30 -0.86 3.86
N GLY A 141 -14.82 -1.85 4.60
CA GLY A 141 -14.67 -3.17 4.05
C GLY A 141 -14.47 -4.28 5.06
N TYR A 142 -14.09 -5.42 4.52
CA TYR A 142 -13.73 -6.62 5.25
C TYR A 142 -12.44 -7.20 4.67
N ALA A 143 -11.49 -7.54 5.52
CA ALA A 143 -10.22 -8.13 5.10
C ALA A 143 -10.20 -9.63 5.37
N VAL A 144 -9.60 -10.37 4.45
CA VAL A 144 -9.29 -11.79 4.57
C VAL A 144 -7.80 -11.97 4.36
N THR A 145 -7.10 -12.46 5.37
CA THR A 145 -5.65 -12.70 5.35
C THR A 145 -5.39 -14.20 5.32
N PHE A 146 -4.51 -14.66 4.46
CA PHE A 146 -4.24 -16.08 4.28
C PHE A 146 -2.80 -16.36 3.88
N ARG A 147 -2.41 -17.61 4.01
CA ARG A 147 -1.19 -18.19 3.44
C ARG A 147 -1.56 -19.16 2.33
N ALA A 148 -0.66 -19.31 1.39
CA ALA A 148 -0.81 -20.23 0.27
C ALA A 148 0.56 -20.60 -0.32
N ARG A 149 0.56 -21.25 -1.49
CA ARG A 149 1.76 -21.56 -2.26
C ARG A 149 1.63 -21.09 -3.70
N THR A 150 2.73 -20.62 -4.28
CA THR A 150 2.83 -20.32 -5.71
C THR A 150 4.16 -20.87 -6.24
N GLY A 151 4.10 -21.74 -7.25
CA GLY A 151 5.32 -22.40 -7.76
C GLY A 151 6.15 -23.12 -6.67
N GLY A 152 5.48 -23.76 -5.70
CA GLY A 152 6.10 -24.44 -4.56
C GLY A 152 6.61 -23.50 -3.44
N ARG A 153 6.52 -22.19 -3.61
CA ARG A 153 6.99 -21.19 -2.66
C ARG A 153 5.85 -20.65 -1.80
N ARG A 154 6.20 -20.14 -0.61
CA ARG A 154 5.25 -19.50 0.29
C ARG A 154 4.72 -18.20 -0.34
N LEU A 155 3.42 -18.05 -0.28
CA LEU A 155 2.67 -16.85 -0.67
C LEU A 155 1.87 -16.36 0.53
N TYR A 156 1.88 -15.07 0.75
CA TYR A 156 0.98 -14.38 1.66
C TYR A 156 -0.05 -13.63 0.83
N GLY A 157 -1.32 -13.69 1.22
CA GLY A 157 -2.40 -12.96 0.58
C GLY A 157 -3.21 -12.19 1.59
N ARG A 158 -3.64 -10.99 1.23
CA ARG A 158 -4.68 -10.24 1.94
C ARG A 158 -5.60 -9.62 0.93
N HIS A 159 -6.88 -9.96 1.03
CA HIS A 159 -7.91 -9.44 0.16
C HIS A 159 -8.86 -8.56 0.95
N TYR A 160 -9.16 -7.38 0.40
CA TYR A 160 -10.10 -6.44 1.00
C TYR A 160 -11.33 -6.36 0.12
N LEU A 161 -12.48 -6.71 0.68
CA LEU A 161 -13.78 -6.48 0.07
C LEU A 161 -14.22 -5.08 0.50
N LEU A 162 -14.05 -4.10 -0.38
CA LEU A 162 -14.36 -2.70 -0.09
C LEU A 162 -15.67 -2.30 -0.77
N VAL A 163 -16.46 -1.51 -0.07
CA VAL A 163 -17.76 -1.04 -0.57
C VAL A 163 -17.84 0.47 -0.46
N GLU A 164 -18.35 1.09 -1.51
CA GLU A 164 -18.78 2.46 -1.56
C GLU A 164 -20.31 2.49 -1.51
N GLU A 165 -20.87 3.29 -0.63
CA GLU A 165 -22.29 3.57 -0.58
C GLU A 165 -22.54 4.90 -1.29
N GLU A 166 -23.21 4.83 -2.46
CA GLU A 166 -23.52 6.02 -3.22
C GLU A 166 -24.73 6.76 -2.63
N PRO A 167 -24.85 8.09 -2.83
CA PRO A 167 -25.98 8.87 -2.31
C PRO A 167 -27.34 8.38 -2.77
N ASP A 168 -27.43 7.71 -3.92
CA ASP A 168 -28.65 7.13 -4.48
C ASP A 168 -28.98 5.72 -3.93
N GLY A 169 -28.24 5.28 -2.92
CA GLY A 169 -28.41 3.97 -2.29
C GLY A 169 -27.84 2.80 -3.09
N ARG A 170 -27.26 3.05 -4.27
CA ARG A 170 -26.52 2.03 -5.01
C ARG A 170 -25.26 1.66 -4.26
N ARG A 171 -24.93 0.40 -4.30
CA ARG A 171 -23.75 -0.17 -3.64
C ARG A 171 -22.81 -0.74 -4.69
N ARG A 172 -21.68 -0.10 -4.82
CA ARG A 172 -20.61 -0.58 -5.66
C ARG A 172 -19.46 -1.02 -4.80
N GLY A 173 -18.68 -1.92 -5.28
CA GLY A 173 -17.54 -2.41 -4.53
C GLY A 173 -16.43 -2.92 -5.40
N VAL A 174 -15.30 -3.12 -4.75
CA VAL A 174 -14.14 -3.77 -5.34
C VAL A 174 -13.54 -4.77 -4.35
N VAL A 175 -12.87 -5.77 -4.89
CA VAL A 175 -11.94 -6.60 -4.14
C VAL A 175 -10.54 -6.13 -4.48
N LEU A 176 -9.80 -5.62 -3.48
CA LEU A 176 -8.36 -5.43 -3.60
C LEU A 176 -7.68 -6.74 -3.24
N GLU A 177 -6.99 -7.34 -4.19
CA GLU A 177 -6.19 -8.54 -3.99
C GLU A 177 -4.73 -8.12 -3.88
N ILE A 178 -4.12 -8.27 -2.70
CA ILE A 178 -2.69 -8.06 -2.51
C ILE A 178 -2.02 -9.37 -2.15
N GLU A 179 -0.95 -9.67 -2.85
CA GLU A 179 -0.18 -10.90 -2.71
C GLU A 179 1.31 -10.56 -2.59
N SER A 180 2.02 -11.26 -1.71
CA SER A 180 3.45 -11.04 -1.49
C SER A 180 4.15 -12.34 -1.10
N THR A 181 5.45 -12.38 -1.33
CA THR A 181 6.30 -13.50 -0.92
C THR A 181 7.33 -13.05 0.11
N PRO A 182 7.92 -13.97 0.89
CA PRO A 182 9.04 -13.63 1.77
C PRO A 182 10.22 -12.97 1.02
N ALA A 183 10.39 -13.29 -0.27
CA ALA A 183 11.45 -12.70 -1.10
C ALA A 183 11.24 -11.21 -1.40
N ALA A 184 10.02 -10.69 -1.23
CA ALA A 184 9.71 -9.26 -1.30
C ALA A 184 10.01 -8.51 0.01
N GLY A 185 10.50 -9.19 1.04
CA GLY A 185 10.74 -8.63 2.37
C GLY A 185 9.50 -8.63 3.27
N THR A 186 8.42 -9.33 2.90
CA THR A 186 7.22 -9.48 3.74
C THR A 186 7.46 -10.62 4.74
N PRO A 187 7.53 -10.35 6.05
CA PRO A 187 7.93 -11.36 7.03
C PRO A 187 6.84 -12.40 7.30
N ASN A 188 5.58 -11.99 7.28
CA ASN A 188 4.42 -12.84 7.51
C ASN A 188 3.16 -12.27 6.84
N ALA A 189 2.04 -12.99 6.93
CA ALA A 189 0.78 -12.60 6.30
C ALA A 189 0.15 -11.34 6.94
N ASP A 190 0.40 -11.08 8.22
CA ASP A 190 -0.17 -9.93 8.93
C ASP A 190 0.51 -8.61 8.54
N GLU A 191 1.73 -8.70 8.01
CA GLU A 191 2.51 -7.53 7.61
C GLU A 191 2.34 -7.16 6.12
N ILE A 192 1.57 -7.94 5.37
CA ILE A 192 1.34 -7.66 3.95
C ILE A 192 0.65 -6.30 3.75
N GLY A 193 1.23 -5.45 2.90
CA GLY A 193 0.77 -4.09 2.64
C GLY A 193 1.23 -3.04 3.65
N ASN A 194 1.84 -3.43 4.79
CA ASN A 194 2.40 -2.49 5.76
C ASN A 194 3.78 -1.98 5.33
N HIS A 195 4.52 -2.81 4.60
CA HIS A 195 5.89 -2.55 4.16
C HIS A 195 6.05 -2.80 2.66
N GLY A 196 7.21 -2.41 2.12
CA GLY A 196 7.60 -2.72 0.75
C GLY A 196 6.77 -2.03 -0.32
N ALA A 197 6.76 -2.64 -1.49
CA ALA A 197 6.16 -2.11 -2.70
C ALA A 197 4.64 -1.94 -2.61
N LEU A 198 3.95 -2.84 -1.90
CA LEU A 198 2.49 -2.84 -1.78
C LEU A 198 1.92 -1.70 -0.92
N LYS A 199 2.76 -1.06 -0.09
CA LYS A 199 2.33 0.02 0.81
C LYS A 199 1.74 1.21 0.04
N THR A 200 2.39 1.65 -1.02
CA THR A 200 1.95 2.82 -1.81
C THR A 200 0.58 2.58 -2.44
N PRO A 201 0.35 1.54 -3.28
CA PRO A 201 -0.95 1.34 -3.89
C PRO A 201 -2.07 1.06 -2.89
N LEU A 202 -1.78 0.40 -1.77
CA LEU A 202 -2.78 0.15 -0.74
C LEU A 202 -3.20 1.44 -0.02
N ARG A 203 -2.25 2.28 0.37
CA ARG A 203 -2.53 3.52 1.11
C ARG A 203 -3.09 4.64 0.24
N SER A 204 -2.79 4.63 -1.05
CA SER A 204 -3.30 5.63 -1.98
C SER A 204 -4.68 5.30 -2.54
N PHE A 205 -5.14 4.05 -2.43
CA PHE A 205 -6.46 3.65 -2.93
C PHE A 205 -7.57 4.49 -2.31
N ARG A 206 -8.46 5.04 -3.17
CA ARG A 206 -9.66 5.79 -2.76
C ARG A 206 -10.77 5.56 -3.77
N PHE A 207 -12.00 5.46 -3.30
CA PHE A 207 -13.16 5.62 -4.18
C PHE A 207 -13.30 7.07 -4.61
N GLY A 208 -13.85 7.28 -5.81
CA GLY A 208 -14.03 8.59 -6.43
C GLY A 208 -12.86 9.01 -7.32
N ALA A 209 -13.07 10.12 -8.05
CA ALA A 209 -12.09 10.69 -8.97
C ALA A 209 -11.12 11.68 -8.30
N ASP A 210 -11.49 12.22 -7.13
CA ASP A 210 -10.74 13.29 -6.48
C ASP A 210 -9.47 12.77 -5.80
N ARG A 211 -8.34 13.25 -6.26
CA ARG A 211 -7.07 13.16 -5.55
C ARG A 211 -7.06 14.18 -4.39
N LYS A 212 -7.68 13.89 -3.26
CA LYS A 212 -7.35 14.65 -2.04
C LYS A 212 -5.98 14.17 -1.52
N GLY A 213 -4.93 14.89 -1.91
CA GLY A 213 -3.59 14.55 -1.44
C GLY A 213 -2.47 15.36 -2.07
N GLY A 214 -2.76 16.56 -2.57
CA GLY A 214 -1.76 17.59 -2.77
C GLY A 214 -1.85 18.54 -1.57
N THR A 215 -1.07 18.34 -0.56
CA THR A 215 -0.82 19.36 0.46
C THR A 215 -0.15 20.52 -0.22
N SER A 216 -0.83 21.65 -0.20
CA SER A 216 -0.21 22.99 -0.23
C SER A 216 0.93 23.08 0.76
#